data_f48aea90636370a01c7aca2e5642addf
#
_entry.id   f48aea90636370a01c7aca2e5642addf
#
_cell.length_a   1.000
_cell.length_b   1.000
_cell.length_c   1.000
_cell.angle_alpha   90.00
_cell.angle_beta   90.00
_cell.angle_gamma   90.00
#
_symmetry.space_group_name_H-M   'P 1'
#
loop_
_entity.id
_entity.type
_entity.pdbx_description
1 polymer ?
#
loop_
_entity_poly.entity_id
_entity_poly.type
_entity_poly.pdbx_seq_one_letter_code
_entity_poly.pdbx_strand_id
1 'polypeptide(L)'
;MEVLVINNIFLTFGSMSRNYKFHKSEAAYFVSFAVVEWLDVFTRNEYKNILIDSLSFCQKEKGMEIFAWCIMTNHVHLIFRSVGDQKPEQILGDFKRFTSKAIVKAIIYNPRESRKEVLLEQFLNAGKKSSNVSKYQFWRHDNKPIEVWSNKVISEKINYIHNNPVEEGLVFRPEDYVYSSAVDYAGEKGLLDDVVVIK
;
A
#
# COMPACT_ATOMS: atom_id res chain seq x y z
N MET A 1 -11.24 -35.03 20.81
CA MET A 1 -11.89 -33.94 20.07
C MET A 1 -11.24 -32.65 20.57
N GLU A 2 -10.06 -32.37 20.03
CA GLU A 2 -9.24 -31.21 20.41
C GLU A 2 -9.62 -30.04 19.52
N VAL A 3 -10.01 -28.94 20.16
CA VAL A 3 -10.31 -27.69 19.48
C VAL A 3 -9.01 -26.92 19.33
N LEU A 4 -8.50 -26.78 18.11
CA LEU A 4 -7.39 -25.88 17.78
C LEU A 4 -7.90 -24.43 17.95
N VAL A 5 -7.39 -23.76 18.97
CA VAL A 5 -7.59 -22.32 19.15
C VAL A 5 -6.58 -21.60 18.24
N ILE A 6 -7.04 -21.12 17.10
CA ILE A 6 -6.28 -20.18 16.27
C ILE A 6 -6.36 -18.81 16.96
N ASN A 7 -5.20 -18.27 17.30
CA ASN A 7 -5.05 -16.96 17.93
C ASN A 7 -5.59 -15.84 17.03
N ASN A 8 -6.86 -15.48 17.24
CA ASN A 8 -7.48 -14.26 16.73
C ASN A 8 -6.92 -13.06 17.50
N ILE A 9 -5.97 -12.34 16.93
CA ILE A 9 -5.68 -10.97 17.35
C ILE A 9 -6.78 -10.07 16.81
N PHE A 10 -7.90 -10.01 17.52
CA PHE A 10 -8.89 -8.94 17.38
C PHE A 10 -8.27 -7.65 17.92
N LEU A 11 -7.76 -6.81 17.03
CA LEU A 11 -7.50 -5.41 17.36
C LEU A 11 -8.85 -4.72 17.55
N THR A 12 -9.23 -4.53 18.80
CA THR A 12 -10.40 -3.74 19.22
C THR A 12 -10.29 -2.32 18.65
N PHE A 13 -11.22 -1.95 17.80
CA PHE A 13 -11.37 -0.60 17.24
C PHE A 13 -11.96 0.35 18.30
N GLY A 14 -11.09 0.89 19.16
CA GLY A 14 -11.38 2.08 19.95
C GLY A 14 -11.10 3.34 19.13
N SER A 15 -11.93 4.38 19.30
CA SER A 15 -11.78 5.73 18.76
C SER A 15 -10.32 6.21 18.69
N MET A 16 -9.69 6.20 17.49
CA MET A 16 -8.26 6.47 17.32
C MET A 16 -7.97 7.41 16.15
N SER A 17 -8.28 8.70 16.30
CA SER A 17 -7.89 9.67 15.27
C SER A 17 -6.65 10.53 15.59
N ARG A 18 -6.02 10.39 16.75
CA ARG A 18 -4.96 11.32 17.19
C ARG A 18 -3.51 10.81 17.13
N ASN A 19 -3.24 9.51 17.05
CA ASN A 19 -1.89 8.93 17.21
C ASN A 19 -1.17 8.52 15.93
N TYR A 20 -1.79 8.65 14.75
CA TYR A 20 -1.21 8.23 13.48
C TYR A 20 -1.07 9.43 12.54
N LYS A 21 -0.04 10.26 12.79
CA LYS A 21 0.31 11.41 11.95
C LYS A 21 1.78 11.35 11.57
N PHE A 22 2.12 11.95 10.44
CA PHE A 22 3.49 12.25 10.09
C PHE A 22 3.96 13.41 10.97
N HIS A 23 4.85 13.13 11.94
CA HIS A 23 5.30 14.14 12.91
C HIS A 23 6.58 14.83 12.47
N LYS A 24 7.47 14.14 11.76
CA LYS A 24 8.76 14.63 11.28
C LYS A 24 8.85 14.46 9.78
N SER A 25 9.26 15.50 9.07
CA SER A 25 9.33 15.49 7.60
C SER A 25 10.37 14.52 7.06
N GLU A 26 11.50 14.38 7.75
CA GLU A 26 12.65 13.56 7.35
C GLU A 26 12.63 12.11 7.90
N ALA A 27 11.68 11.80 8.78
CA ALA A 27 11.61 10.44 9.35
C ALA A 27 11.07 9.42 8.32
N ALA A 28 11.50 8.17 8.47
CA ALA A 28 10.93 7.07 7.73
C ALA A 28 9.63 6.59 8.37
N TYR A 29 8.64 6.25 7.54
CA TYR A 29 7.33 5.82 7.99
C TYR A 29 6.91 4.52 7.32
N PHE A 30 6.44 3.59 8.12
CA PHE A 30 5.62 2.49 7.64
C PHE A 30 4.18 2.98 7.48
N VAL A 31 3.58 2.73 6.33
CA VAL A 31 2.17 3.00 6.04
C VAL A 31 1.50 1.76 5.44
N SER A 32 0.23 1.58 5.78
CA SER A 32 -0.62 0.58 5.15
C SER A 32 -1.94 1.23 4.76
N PHE A 33 -2.35 1.07 3.52
CA PHE A 33 -3.60 1.63 3.02
C PHE A 33 -4.29 0.66 2.07
N ALA A 34 -5.60 0.55 2.19
CA ALA A 34 -6.41 -0.44 1.51
C ALA A 34 -7.43 0.20 0.56
N VAL A 35 -7.87 -0.56 -0.42
CA VAL A 35 -9.05 -0.28 -1.23
C VAL A 35 -10.28 -0.27 -0.32
N VAL A 36 -11.27 0.57 -0.60
CA VAL A 36 -12.53 0.59 0.14
C VAL A 36 -13.18 -0.80 0.12
N GLU A 37 -13.84 -1.15 1.22
CA GLU A 37 -14.50 -2.46 1.44
C GLU A 37 -13.54 -3.65 1.21
N TRP A 38 -12.22 -3.44 1.27
CA TRP A 38 -11.18 -4.47 1.05
C TRP A 38 -11.33 -5.22 -0.28
N LEU A 39 -11.78 -4.53 -1.33
CA LEU A 39 -12.00 -5.12 -2.64
C LEU A 39 -10.68 -5.54 -3.30
N ASP A 40 -10.61 -6.78 -3.77
CA ASP A 40 -9.44 -7.38 -4.43
C ASP A 40 -9.25 -6.85 -5.86
N VAL A 41 -8.86 -5.58 -5.99
CA VAL A 41 -8.64 -4.91 -7.28
C VAL A 41 -7.33 -5.35 -7.90
N PHE A 42 -6.31 -5.55 -7.08
CA PHE A 42 -4.94 -5.85 -7.51
C PHE A 42 -4.69 -7.33 -7.85
N THR A 43 -5.73 -8.09 -8.16
CA THR A 43 -5.63 -9.41 -8.79
C THR A 43 -5.17 -9.31 -10.25
N ARG A 44 -5.29 -8.10 -10.88
CA ARG A 44 -4.85 -7.84 -12.24
C ARG A 44 -3.56 -7.03 -12.24
N ASN A 45 -2.57 -7.49 -13.01
CA ASN A 45 -1.26 -6.83 -13.09
C ASN A 45 -1.35 -5.41 -13.68
N GLU A 46 -2.27 -5.15 -14.60
CA GLU A 46 -2.50 -3.82 -15.17
C GLU A 46 -2.80 -2.76 -14.12
N TYR A 47 -3.52 -3.09 -13.03
CA TYR A 47 -3.80 -2.15 -11.94
C TYR A 47 -2.63 -2.03 -10.97
N LYS A 48 -1.89 -3.12 -10.74
CA LYS A 48 -0.64 -3.08 -9.97
C LYS A 48 0.43 -2.23 -10.67
N ASN A 49 0.54 -2.33 -11.99
CA ASN A 49 1.51 -1.56 -12.77
C ASN A 49 1.27 -0.05 -12.67
N ILE A 50 0.01 0.41 -12.59
CA ILE A 50 -0.31 1.82 -12.31
C ILE A 50 0.29 2.28 -10.98
N LEU A 51 0.31 1.41 -9.96
CA LEU A 51 0.95 1.72 -8.68
C LEU A 51 2.47 1.76 -8.80
N ILE A 52 3.08 0.79 -9.50
CA ILE A 52 4.53 0.75 -9.74
C ILE A 52 5.00 2.02 -10.47
N ASP A 53 4.35 2.38 -11.58
CA ASP A 53 4.67 3.59 -12.34
C ASP A 53 4.55 4.85 -11.47
N SER A 54 3.53 4.89 -10.61
CA SER A 54 3.31 6.02 -9.71
C SER A 54 4.34 6.08 -8.58
N LEU A 55 4.79 4.94 -8.03
CA LEU A 55 5.87 4.88 -7.03
C LEU A 55 7.19 5.33 -7.66
N SER A 56 7.53 4.82 -8.85
CA SER A 56 8.71 5.24 -9.61
C SER A 56 8.71 6.75 -9.90
N PHE A 57 7.55 7.31 -10.27
CA PHE A 57 7.40 8.76 -10.44
C PHE A 57 7.63 9.51 -9.11
N CYS A 58 7.09 9.01 -7.99
CA CYS A 58 7.29 9.65 -6.69
C CYS A 58 8.77 9.59 -6.24
N GLN A 59 9.50 8.51 -6.57
CA GLN A 59 10.94 8.44 -6.33
C GLN A 59 11.69 9.52 -7.13
N LYS A 60 11.45 9.60 -8.43
CA LYS A 60 12.17 10.48 -9.35
C LYS A 60 11.84 11.95 -9.18
N GLU A 61 10.57 12.28 -8.97
CA GLU A 61 10.07 13.65 -9.09
C GLU A 61 9.63 14.27 -7.76
N LYS A 62 9.45 13.45 -6.70
CA LYS A 62 8.92 13.95 -5.43
C LYS A 62 9.83 13.70 -4.22
N GLY A 63 11.00 13.13 -4.45
CA GLY A 63 11.94 12.82 -3.37
C GLY A 63 11.43 11.72 -2.43
N MET A 64 10.63 10.78 -2.93
CA MET A 64 10.23 9.60 -2.15
C MET A 64 11.38 8.58 -2.16
N GLU A 65 12.02 8.36 -1.03
CA GLU A 65 12.99 7.29 -0.86
C GLU A 65 12.30 6.07 -0.24
N ILE A 66 12.31 4.94 -0.94
CA ILE A 66 11.58 3.72 -0.58
C ILE A 66 12.55 2.70 0.00
N PHE A 67 12.22 2.17 1.20
CA PHE A 67 12.98 1.11 1.88
C PHE A 67 12.35 -0.27 1.66
N ALA A 68 11.03 -0.39 1.75
CA ALA A 68 10.32 -1.63 1.47
C ALA A 68 8.91 -1.35 0.98
N TRP A 69 8.39 -2.24 0.14
CA TRP A 69 7.03 -2.15 -0.37
C TRP A 69 6.48 -3.53 -0.74
N CYS A 70 5.15 -3.65 -0.69
CA CYS A 70 4.41 -4.80 -1.20
C CYS A 70 3.00 -4.38 -1.62
N ILE A 71 2.59 -4.76 -2.83
CA ILE A 71 1.23 -4.57 -3.34
C ILE A 71 0.49 -5.89 -3.23
N MET A 72 -0.39 -6.00 -2.23
CA MET A 72 -1.27 -7.16 -2.03
C MET A 72 -2.50 -7.08 -2.94
N THR A 73 -3.44 -8.01 -2.84
CA THR A 73 -4.63 -8.06 -3.70
C THR A 73 -5.59 -6.88 -3.50
N ASN A 74 -5.61 -6.26 -2.32
CA ASN A 74 -6.54 -5.20 -1.93
C ASN A 74 -5.91 -4.07 -1.11
N HIS A 75 -4.63 -4.14 -0.81
CA HIS A 75 -3.93 -3.12 -0.02
C HIS A 75 -2.46 -3.02 -0.39
N VAL A 76 -1.81 -1.98 0.11
CA VAL A 76 -0.38 -1.70 -0.11
C VAL A 76 0.28 -1.46 1.24
N HIS A 77 1.44 -2.06 1.43
CA HIS A 77 2.38 -1.73 2.49
C HIS A 77 3.57 -0.99 1.91
N LEU A 78 4.05 0.04 2.61
CA LEU A 78 5.17 0.84 2.16
C LEU A 78 5.97 1.36 3.36
N ILE A 79 7.31 1.29 3.28
CA ILE A 79 8.20 2.06 4.15
C ILE A 79 8.93 3.07 3.28
N PHE A 80 8.76 4.35 3.59
CA PHE A 80 9.38 5.43 2.84
C PHE A 80 9.71 6.61 3.74
N ARG A 81 10.61 7.47 3.26
CA ARG A 81 10.81 8.83 3.79
C ARG A 81 10.80 9.85 2.65
N SER A 82 10.66 11.11 3.00
CA SER A 82 10.91 12.22 2.08
C SER A 82 12.35 12.71 2.23
N VAL A 83 13.05 12.85 1.10
CA VAL A 83 14.41 13.44 1.05
C VAL A 83 14.40 14.77 0.30
N GLY A 84 13.22 15.28 -0.10
CA GLY A 84 13.04 16.56 -0.76
C GLY A 84 12.24 17.54 0.10
N ASP A 85 11.78 18.63 -0.51
CA ASP A 85 11.01 19.70 0.16
C ASP A 85 9.56 19.31 0.45
N GLN A 86 9.03 18.27 -0.20
CA GLN A 86 7.66 17.83 0.02
C GLN A 86 7.55 16.98 1.29
N LYS A 87 6.52 17.23 2.09
CA LYS A 87 6.24 16.42 3.29
C LYS A 87 5.73 15.01 2.91
N PRO A 88 6.05 13.97 3.73
CA PRO A 88 5.61 12.59 3.47
C PRO A 88 4.09 12.46 3.25
N GLU A 89 3.28 13.21 4.03
CA GLU A 89 1.82 13.21 3.86
C GLU A 89 1.36 13.79 2.53
N GLN A 90 2.09 14.77 1.97
CA GLN A 90 1.78 15.35 0.68
C GLN A 90 2.10 14.37 -0.46
N ILE A 91 3.28 13.73 -0.40
CA ILE A 91 3.69 12.73 -1.38
C ILE A 91 2.70 11.57 -1.41
N LEU A 92 2.36 11.00 -0.23
CA LEU A 92 1.39 9.90 -0.13
C LEU A 92 -0.01 10.34 -0.56
N GLY A 93 -0.42 11.57 -0.24
CA GLY A 93 -1.70 12.14 -0.66
C GLY A 93 -1.81 12.28 -2.17
N ASP A 94 -0.75 12.77 -2.83
CA ASP A 94 -0.68 12.90 -4.29
C ASP A 94 -0.69 11.53 -4.98
N PHE A 95 0.11 10.58 -4.47
CA PHE A 95 0.12 9.20 -4.94
C PHE A 95 -1.30 8.58 -4.88
N LYS A 96 -1.97 8.64 -3.74
CA LYS A 96 -3.33 8.09 -3.58
C LYS A 96 -4.34 8.79 -4.47
N ARG A 97 -4.25 10.10 -4.64
CA ARG A 97 -5.16 10.90 -5.50
C ARG A 97 -5.00 10.54 -6.97
N PHE A 98 -3.75 10.42 -7.43
CA PHE A 98 -3.45 10.06 -8.82
C PHE A 98 -3.89 8.62 -9.11
N THR A 99 -3.42 7.65 -8.31
CA THR A 99 -3.70 6.22 -8.51
C THR A 99 -5.18 5.89 -8.42
N SER A 100 -5.94 6.53 -7.51
CA SER A 100 -7.39 6.41 -7.43
C SER A 100 -8.06 6.74 -8.77
N LYS A 101 -7.71 7.90 -9.37
CA LYS A 101 -8.28 8.33 -10.64
C LYS A 101 -7.86 7.42 -11.79
N ALA A 102 -6.58 7.06 -11.85
CA ALA A 102 -6.00 6.23 -12.92
C ALA A 102 -6.60 4.82 -12.92
N ILE A 103 -6.70 4.18 -11.73
CA ILE A 103 -7.26 2.82 -11.62
C ILE A 103 -8.75 2.81 -11.91
N VAL A 104 -9.54 3.75 -11.37
CA VAL A 104 -10.97 3.84 -11.68
C VAL A 104 -11.18 4.04 -13.18
N LYS A 105 -10.40 4.92 -13.82
CA LYS A 105 -10.42 5.10 -15.28
C LYS A 105 -10.07 3.81 -16.01
N ALA A 106 -9.02 3.11 -15.60
CA ALA A 106 -8.62 1.84 -16.19
C ALA A 106 -9.74 0.78 -16.08
N ILE A 107 -10.40 0.66 -14.93
CA ILE A 107 -11.55 -0.24 -14.73
C ILE A 107 -12.70 0.11 -15.69
N ILE A 108 -13.06 1.40 -15.82
CA ILE A 108 -14.14 1.85 -16.70
C ILE A 108 -13.89 1.43 -18.15
N TYR A 109 -12.67 1.60 -18.63
CA TYR A 109 -12.31 1.34 -20.03
C TYR A 109 -11.83 -0.08 -20.31
N ASN A 110 -11.63 -0.92 -19.29
CA ASN A 110 -11.18 -2.30 -19.49
C ASN A 110 -12.35 -3.19 -19.95
N PRO A 111 -12.34 -3.69 -21.21
CA PRO A 111 -13.40 -4.54 -21.70
C PRO A 111 -13.38 -5.96 -21.08
N ARG A 112 -12.24 -6.35 -20.46
CA ARG A 112 -12.05 -7.68 -19.83
C ARG A 112 -12.30 -7.68 -18.33
N GLU A 113 -12.67 -6.55 -17.72
CA GLU A 113 -13.00 -6.49 -16.29
C GLU A 113 -14.46 -6.91 -16.05
N SER A 114 -14.64 -8.17 -15.74
CA SER A 114 -15.97 -8.76 -15.50
C SER A 114 -16.66 -8.22 -14.23
N ARG A 115 -15.88 -7.69 -13.28
CA ARG A 115 -16.39 -7.12 -12.00
C ARG A 115 -16.59 -5.61 -12.07
N LYS A 116 -16.51 -5.01 -13.29
CA LYS A 116 -16.54 -3.55 -13.49
C LYS A 116 -17.71 -2.88 -12.77
N GLU A 117 -18.91 -3.36 -12.98
CA GLU A 117 -20.12 -2.76 -12.42
C GLU A 117 -20.12 -2.82 -10.90
N VAL A 118 -19.80 -3.98 -10.34
CA VAL A 118 -19.71 -4.20 -8.90
C VAL A 118 -18.64 -3.29 -8.26
N LEU A 119 -17.44 -3.24 -8.84
CA LEU A 119 -16.36 -2.39 -8.33
C LEU A 119 -16.74 -0.91 -8.35
N LEU A 120 -17.29 -0.42 -9.48
CA LEU A 120 -17.68 0.98 -9.62
C LEU A 120 -18.85 1.35 -8.70
N GLU A 121 -19.79 0.44 -8.47
CA GLU A 121 -20.88 0.64 -7.51
C GLU A 121 -20.34 0.79 -6.08
N GLN A 122 -19.43 -0.08 -5.65
CA GLN A 122 -18.82 -0.01 -4.32
C GLN A 122 -18.02 1.30 -4.14
N PHE A 123 -17.24 1.72 -5.14
CA PHE A 123 -16.51 2.99 -5.09
C PHE A 123 -17.46 4.19 -5.04
N LEU A 124 -18.57 4.14 -5.77
CA LEU A 124 -19.60 5.19 -5.75
C LEU A 124 -20.28 5.26 -4.37
N ASN A 125 -20.65 4.12 -3.80
CA ASN A 125 -21.30 4.04 -2.49
C ASN A 125 -20.37 4.51 -1.37
N ALA A 126 -19.08 4.18 -1.43
CA ALA A 126 -18.09 4.72 -0.51
C ALA A 126 -17.92 6.25 -0.68
N GLY A 127 -17.90 6.74 -1.93
CA GLY A 127 -17.81 8.17 -2.22
C GLY A 127 -18.98 8.98 -1.68
N LYS A 128 -20.20 8.45 -1.76
CA LYS A 128 -21.41 9.10 -1.20
C LYS A 128 -21.34 9.29 0.32
N LYS A 129 -20.60 8.44 1.03
CA LYS A 129 -20.40 8.53 2.49
C LYS A 129 -19.31 9.52 2.88
N SER A 130 -18.57 10.08 1.93
CA SER A 130 -17.40 10.93 2.16
C SER A 130 -17.65 12.35 1.64
N SER A 131 -17.51 13.36 2.51
CA SER A 131 -17.64 14.77 2.14
C SER A 131 -16.49 15.29 1.23
N ASN A 132 -15.37 14.56 1.18
CA ASN A 132 -14.15 15.00 0.49
C ASN A 132 -13.96 14.33 -0.88
N VAL A 133 -14.92 13.54 -1.35
CA VAL A 133 -14.84 12.77 -2.61
C VAL A 133 -15.97 13.20 -3.55
N SER A 134 -15.60 13.58 -4.78
CA SER A 134 -16.59 14.11 -5.75
C SER A 134 -17.49 13.02 -6.35
N LYS A 135 -17.01 11.78 -6.53
CA LYS A 135 -17.80 10.69 -7.12
C LYS A 135 -17.38 9.32 -6.60
N TYR A 136 -16.16 8.87 -6.89
CA TYR A 136 -15.65 7.55 -6.53
C TYR A 136 -14.61 7.66 -5.45
N GLN A 137 -14.77 6.90 -4.35
CA GLN A 137 -13.72 6.70 -3.36
C GLN A 137 -13.07 5.34 -3.60
N PHE A 138 -11.78 5.34 -3.96
CA PHE A 138 -11.01 4.13 -4.21
C PHE A 138 -10.25 3.67 -2.95
N TRP A 139 -9.48 4.59 -2.34
CA TRP A 139 -8.72 4.30 -1.13
C TRP A 139 -9.51 4.62 0.13
N ARG A 140 -9.35 3.80 1.16
CA ARG A 140 -9.77 4.16 2.52
C ARG A 140 -8.99 5.40 2.98
N HIS A 141 -9.58 6.17 3.91
CA HIS A 141 -8.97 7.41 4.38
C HIS A 141 -7.79 7.19 5.33
N ASP A 142 -7.78 6.10 6.08
CA ASP A 142 -6.75 5.78 7.06
C ASP A 142 -5.49 5.22 6.39
N ASN A 143 -4.33 5.76 6.77
CA ASN A 143 -3.01 5.30 6.30
C ASN A 143 -2.17 4.71 7.44
N LYS A 144 -2.57 4.95 8.69
CA LYS A 144 -1.89 4.49 9.92
C LYS A 144 -0.36 4.63 9.86
N PRO A 145 0.20 5.84 9.63
CA PRO A 145 1.63 6.02 9.56
C PRO A 145 2.27 5.71 10.93
N ILE A 146 3.28 4.86 10.93
CA ILE A 146 4.09 4.50 12.09
C ILE A 146 5.52 4.93 11.80
N GLU A 147 6.08 5.84 12.62
CA GLU A 147 7.49 6.22 12.50
C GLU A 147 8.38 5.01 12.81
N VAL A 148 9.30 4.69 11.91
CA VAL A 148 10.27 3.59 12.09
C VAL A 148 11.60 4.19 12.56
N TRP A 149 11.72 4.35 13.88
CA TRP A 149 12.75 5.15 14.53
C TRP A 149 14.01 4.36 14.94
N SER A 150 14.05 3.05 14.76
CA SER A 150 15.23 2.23 15.08
C SER A 150 15.44 1.10 14.06
N ASN A 151 16.70 0.64 13.95
CA ASN A 151 17.03 -0.48 13.06
C ASN A 151 16.21 -1.74 13.37
N LYS A 152 15.93 -2.00 14.64
CA LYS A 152 15.08 -3.13 15.03
C LYS A 152 13.66 -2.99 14.49
N VAL A 153 13.01 -1.84 14.71
CA VAL A 153 11.65 -1.58 14.27
C VAL A 153 11.55 -1.61 12.74
N ILE A 154 12.52 -1.02 12.03
CA ILE A 154 12.50 -1.04 10.57
C ILE A 154 12.66 -2.46 10.02
N SER A 155 13.57 -3.26 10.58
CA SER A 155 13.78 -4.66 10.17
C SER A 155 12.55 -5.52 10.43
N GLU A 156 11.89 -5.37 11.58
CA GLU A 156 10.62 -6.06 11.88
C GLU A 156 9.52 -5.69 10.87
N LYS A 157 9.43 -4.41 10.48
CA LYS A 157 8.44 -3.96 9.49
C LYS A 157 8.78 -4.41 8.06
N ILE A 158 10.04 -4.43 7.68
CA ILE A 158 10.50 -5.00 6.40
C ILE A 158 10.11 -6.48 6.31
N ASN A 159 10.45 -7.26 7.33
CA ASN A 159 10.10 -8.68 7.39
C ASN A 159 8.59 -8.89 7.33
N TYR A 160 7.81 -8.09 8.05
CA TYR A 160 6.35 -8.11 7.99
C TYR A 160 5.84 -7.87 6.57
N ILE A 161 6.34 -6.82 5.88
CA ILE A 161 5.95 -6.49 4.50
C ILE A 161 6.25 -7.64 3.55
N HIS A 162 7.47 -8.19 3.63
CA HIS A 162 7.93 -9.23 2.71
C HIS A 162 7.23 -10.58 2.94
N ASN A 163 6.86 -10.90 4.18
CA ASN A 163 6.16 -12.15 4.49
C ASN A 163 4.65 -12.10 4.22
N ASN A 164 4.04 -10.93 4.02
CA ASN A 164 2.60 -10.82 3.75
C ASN A 164 2.12 -11.76 2.62
N PRO A 165 2.78 -11.82 1.44
CA PRO A 165 2.35 -12.71 0.36
C PRO A 165 2.46 -14.20 0.71
N VAL A 166 3.39 -14.57 1.59
CA VAL A 166 3.55 -15.94 2.09
C VAL A 166 2.42 -16.28 3.07
N GLU A 167 2.13 -15.38 4.01
CA GLU A 167 1.05 -15.53 4.99
C GLU A 167 -0.33 -15.63 4.32
N GLU A 168 -0.54 -14.91 3.22
CA GLU A 168 -1.77 -14.98 2.39
C GLU A 168 -1.76 -16.18 1.42
N GLY A 169 -0.70 -16.99 1.41
CA GLY A 169 -0.59 -18.18 0.56
C GLY A 169 -0.43 -17.90 -0.94
N LEU A 170 0.01 -16.69 -1.32
CA LEU A 170 0.21 -16.31 -2.72
C LEU A 170 1.50 -16.90 -3.29
N VAL A 171 2.53 -17.04 -2.46
CA VAL A 171 3.85 -17.60 -2.81
C VAL A 171 4.40 -18.42 -1.63
N PHE A 172 5.43 -19.24 -1.88
CA PHE A 172 6.10 -20.00 -0.83
C PHE A 172 7.24 -19.24 -0.16
N ARG A 173 7.91 -18.34 -0.89
CA ARG A 173 9.00 -17.51 -0.38
C ARG A 173 8.75 -16.05 -0.72
N PRO A 174 9.16 -15.11 0.14
CA PRO A 174 8.92 -13.68 -0.07
C PRO A 174 9.42 -13.15 -1.43
N GLU A 175 10.61 -13.59 -1.83
CA GLU A 175 11.29 -13.18 -3.07
C GLU A 175 10.60 -13.70 -4.35
N ASP A 176 9.74 -14.70 -4.25
CA ASP A 176 8.96 -15.20 -5.39
C ASP A 176 7.78 -14.27 -5.73
N TYR A 177 7.45 -13.30 -4.85
CA TYR A 177 6.37 -12.35 -5.10
C TYR A 177 6.88 -11.09 -5.81
N VAL A 178 6.67 -11.02 -7.11
CA VAL A 178 7.20 -9.98 -8.00
C VAL A 178 6.77 -8.54 -7.60
N TYR A 179 5.57 -8.38 -7.01
CA TYR A 179 5.05 -7.08 -6.58
C TYR A 179 5.43 -6.74 -5.13
N SER A 180 6.70 -6.99 -4.81
CA SER A 180 7.32 -6.73 -3.50
C SER A 180 8.79 -6.38 -3.67
N SER A 181 9.34 -5.58 -2.75
CA SER A 181 10.78 -5.34 -2.65
C SER A 181 11.56 -6.52 -2.06
N ALA A 182 10.93 -7.64 -1.72
CA ALA A 182 11.65 -8.82 -1.21
C ALA A 182 12.71 -9.33 -2.20
N VAL A 183 12.45 -9.18 -3.51
CA VAL A 183 13.40 -9.48 -4.59
C VAL A 183 14.70 -8.68 -4.44
N ASP A 184 14.61 -7.37 -4.16
CA ASP A 184 15.77 -6.49 -3.97
C ASP A 184 16.60 -6.90 -2.73
N TYR A 185 15.93 -7.34 -1.67
CA TYR A 185 16.58 -7.85 -0.45
C TYR A 185 17.19 -9.23 -0.62
N ALA A 186 16.73 -10.01 -1.61
CA ALA A 186 17.38 -11.27 -2.03
C ALA A 186 18.62 -11.05 -2.92
N GLY A 187 18.91 -9.81 -3.29
CA GLY A 187 20.06 -9.44 -4.12
C GLY A 187 19.79 -9.47 -5.63
N GLU A 188 18.54 -9.59 -6.02
CA GLU A 188 18.08 -9.52 -7.40
C GLU A 188 17.48 -8.14 -7.71
N LYS A 189 17.14 -7.85 -8.97
CA LYS A 189 16.52 -6.60 -9.36
C LYS A 189 14.99 -6.72 -9.36
N GLY A 190 14.34 -5.92 -8.49
CA GLY A 190 12.88 -5.81 -8.43
C GLY A 190 12.28 -4.87 -9.49
N LEU A 191 10.98 -4.56 -9.36
CA LEU A 191 10.25 -3.72 -10.30
C LEU A 191 10.52 -2.22 -10.13
N LEU A 192 10.99 -1.76 -8.98
CA LEU A 192 11.43 -0.38 -8.75
C LEU A 192 12.95 -0.29 -8.81
N ASP A 193 13.47 0.77 -9.46
CA ASP A 193 14.92 0.89 -9.70
C ASP A 193 15.70 1.27 -8.44
N ASP A 194 15.13 2.09 -7.56
CA ASP A 194 15.85 2.77 -6.47
C ASP A 194 15.26 2.38 -5.09
N VAL A 195 15.29 1.08 -4.76
CA VAL A 195 14.94 0.61 -3.40
C VAL A 195 16.20 0.65 -2.53
N VAL A 196 16.12 1.35 -1.38
CA VAL A 196 17.22 1.43 -0.41
C VAL A 196 17.18 0.21 0.49
N VAL A 197 18.03 -0.77 0.19
CA VAL A 197 18.17 -2.01 0.98
C VAL A 197 18.89 -1.71 2.28
N ILE A 198 18.23 -1.96 3.41
CA ILE A 198 18.80 -1.86 4.76
C ILE A 198 19.35 -3.25 5.16
N LYS A 199 20.63 -3.31 5.50
CA LYS A 199 21.32 -4.53 5.95
C LYS A 199 21.36 -4.61 7.47
#